data_583ff26c388910b3ba2d5eb23fe0538e
#
_entry.id   583ff26c388910b3ba2d5eb23fe0538e
#
_cell.length_a   1.000
_cell.length_b   1.000
_cell.length_c   1.000
_cell.angle_alpha   90.00
_cell.angle_beta   90.00
_cell.angle_gamma   90.00
#
_symmetry.space_group_name_H-M   'P 1'
#
loop_
_entity.id
_entity.type
_entity.pdbx_description
1 polymer ?
#
loop_
_entity_poly.entity_id
_entity_poly.type
_entity_poly.pdbx_seq_one_letter_code
_entity_poly.pdbx_strand_id
1 'polypeptide(L)'
;MDYKVYLDYTMELLSKIKIPSYIIDTPFLWDDRYDGELRKTILNDAFLINHKETFQNFINCSDKNNTILLMHDSFACDYIYIKLPDSKKAFFAGPFSFEKFTNQRIDDLCSYNSIPPRFTDFMQLYYAALPVFADERCIEAIINCLCSKLWSSYTLEKKHFLNKNTSEYMYNDYSPEPTKQSIEVLEQRYNDESLLMEYVAHGDFASIDKLAHLNSSGIKPRLSDSIRDRKNFMIILNTLCRKAAQSAYVHPIHLDEISRKFAIRIESCTTIAQLETLENEITRKYCLLVQSYSLRKYSKPVQNIINYISFNLTDDLSLNAISAEFALNSSYVSSLFKRETGSTLTNFVNNKRIEHAIYLLNTTKLPIQDIAVQCGITDVNYFTKLFKKIKNMTPSQYREMIQ
;
A
#
# COMPACT_ATOMS: atom_id res chain seq x y z
N MET A 1 -33.31 5.94 -27.84
CA MET A 1 -31.99 5.35 -27.59
C MET A 1 -32.01 4.80 -26.16
N ASP A 2 -31.65 3.57 -25.95
CA ASP A 2 -31.72 2.97 -24.61
C ASP A 2 -30.56 3.51 -23.78
N TYR A 3 -30.81 4.55 -22.99
CA TYR A 3 -29.79 5.18 -22.12
C TYR A 3 -29.38 4.29 -20.94
N LYS A 4 -30.08 3.16 -20.74
CA LYS A 4 -29.81 2.23 -19.64
C LYS A 4 -28.38 1.71 -19.65
N VAL A 5 -27.86 1.38 -20.83
CA VAL A 5 -26.47 0.90 -20.99
C VAL A 5 -25.45 1.94 -20.51
N TYR A 6 -25.66 3.22 -20.84
CA TYR A 6 -24.77 4.30 -20.39
C TYR A 6 -24.87 4.55 -18.88
N LEU A 7 -26.07 4.39 -18.34
CA LEU A 7 -26.32 4.51 -16.90
C LEU A 7 -25.61 3.38 -16.13
N ASP A 8 -25.79 2.14 -16.56
CA ASP A 8 -25.13 0.96 -15.96
C ASP A 8 -23.59 1.11 -16.02
N TYR A 9 -23.05 1.56 -17.15
CA TYR A 9 -21.61 1.83 -17.31
C TYR A 9 -21.11 2.93 -16.38
N THR A 10 -21.88 4.03 -16.24
CA THR A 10 -21.52 5.12 -15.31
C THR A 10 -21.53 4.64 -13.88
N MET A 11 -22.51 3.84 -13.48
CA MET A 11 -22.56 3.26 -12.12
C MET A 11 -21.38 2.31 -11.88
N GLU A 12 -20.99 1.52 -12.87
CA GLU A 12 -19.79 0.68 -12.77
C GLU A 12 -18.51 1.52 -12.61
N LEU A 13 -18.33 2.59 -13.40
CA LEU A 13 -17.19 3.50 -13.25
C LEU A 13 -17.14 4.13 -11.85
N LEU A 14 -18.26 4.64 -11.35
CA LEU A 14 -18.35 5.21 -10.02
C LEU A 14 -18.03 4.19 -8.93
N SER A 15 -18.49 2.95 -9.09
CA SER A 15 -18.17 1.88 -8.14
C SER A 15 -16.67 1.55 -8.10
N LYS A 16 -15.96 1.60 -9.25
CA LYS A 16 -14.49 1.41 -9.33
C LYS A 16 -13.72 2.48 -8.56
N ILE A 17 -14.25 3.69 -8.50
CA ILE A 17 -13.69 4.81 -7.71
C ILE A 17 -14.36 4.95 -6.34
N LYS A 18 -15.11 3.92 -5.90
CA LYS A 18 -15.75 3.81 -4.58
C LYS A 18 -16.84 4.85 -4.29
N ILE A 19 -17.43 5.49 -5.29
CA ILE A 19 -18.62 6.34 -5.11
C ILE A 19 -19.87 5.47 -5.20
N PRO A 20 -20.69 5.36 -4.12
CA PRO A 20 -21.97 4.70 -4.17
C PRO A 20 -22.91 5.42 -5.13
N SER A 21 -23.66 4.67 -5.91
CA SER A 21 -24.65 5.22 -6.83
C SER A 21 -25.92 4.39 -6.88
N TYR A 22 -27.06 5.05 -7.09
CA TYR A 22 -28.38 4.46 -6.93
C TYR A 22 -29.32 4.97 -8.03
N ILE A 23 -30.25 4.10 -8.46
CA ILE A 23 -31.44 4.50 -9.20
C ILE A 23 -32.58 4.55 -8.21
N ILE A 24 -33.16 5.72 -8.05
CA ILE A 24 -34.17 6.03 -7.04
C ILE A 24 -35.48 6.45 -7.68
N ASP A 25 -36.59 6.32 -6.98
CA ASP A 25 -37.88 6.82 -7.42
C ASP A 25 -38.04 8.33 -7.13
N THR A 26 -38.86 9.01 -7.93
CA THR A 26 -39.25 10.42 -7.68
C THR A 26 -40.72 10.50 -7.25
N PRO A 27 -41.08 11.37 -6.28
CA PRO A 27 -40.20 12.34 -5.58
C PRO A 27 -39.16 11.67 -4.71
N PHE A 28 -38.01 12.37 -4.51
CA PHE A 28 -36.88 11.87 -3.72
C PHE A 28 -37.31 11.56 -2.27
N LEU A 29 -36.96 10.37 -1.79
CA LEU A 29 -37.06 9.98 -0.39
C LEU A 29 -35.68 9.64 0.14
N TRP A 30 -35.35 10.12 1.35
CA TRP A 30 -34.07 9.85 1.98
C TRP A 30 -33.96 8.36 2.38
N ASP A 31 -32.81 7.77 2.10
CA ASP A 31 -32.37 6.49 2.62
C ASP A 31 -31.04 6.68 3.34
N ASP A 32 -30.86 6.09 4.52
CA ASP A 32 -29.68 6.28 5.37
C ASP A 32 -28.38 5.82 4.68
N ARG A 33 -28.48 4.95 3.66
CA ARG A 33 -27.34 4.53 2.84
C ARG A 33 -26.75 5.66 1.99
N TYR A 34 -27.51 6.73 1.73
CA TYR A 34 -27.08 7.80 0.82
C TYR A 34 -25.95 8.66 1.39
N ASP A 35 -25.79 8.72 2.73
CA ASP A 35 -24.67 9.37 3.40
C ASP A 35 -23.75 8.39 4.15
N GLY A 36 -23.82 7.09 3.82
CA GLY A 36 -23.07 6.05 4.49
C GLY A 36 -23.45 5.88 5.96
N GLU A 37 -24.73 6.11 6.28
CA GLU A 37 -25.33 6.04 7.62
C GLU A 37 -24.74 7.07 8.63
N LEU A 38 -24.06 8.12 8.14
CA LEU A 38 -23.44 9.15 9.00
C LEU A 38 -24.49 9.75 9.97
N ARG A 39 -25.54 10.33 9.41
CA ARG A 39 -26.55 11.07 10.20
C ARG A 39 -27.36 10.17 11.11
N LYS A 40 -27.75 9.00 10.63
CA LYS A 40 -28.40 7.98 11.44
C LYS A 40 -27.59 7.60 12.67
N THR A 41 -26.26 7.56 12.52
CA THR A 41 -25.35 7.17 13.59
C THR A 41 -25.15 8.27 14.63
N ILE A 42 -25.03 9.53 14.21
CA ILE A 42 -24.68 10.62 15.11
C ILE A 42 -25.89 11.40 15.65
N LEU A 43 -26.96 11.55 14.86
CA LEU A 43 -28.15 12.32 15.26
C LEU A 43 -29.13 11.47 16.06
N ASN A 44 -29.81 12.07 17.03
CA ASN A 44 -30.94 11.43 17.68
C ASN A 44 -32.17 11.39 16.76
N ASP A 45 -33.12 10.54 17.07
CA ASP A 45 -34.28 10.25 16.19
C ASP A 45 -35.06 11.49 15.75
N ALA A 46 -35.30 12.43 16.67
CA ALA A 46 -36.10 13.64 16.37
C ALA A 46 -35.41 14.53 15.34
N PHE A 47 -34.10 14.74 15.47
CA PHE A 47 -33.31 15.55 14.55
C PHE A 47 -33.01 14.82 13.25
N LEU A 48 -32.86 13.51 13.29
CA LEU A 48 -32.74 12.68 12.10
C LEU A 48 -33.97 12.78 11.18
N ILE A 49 -35.18 12.70 11.76
CA ILE A 49 -36.44 12.85 11.02
C ILE A 49 -36.51 14.25 10.39
N ASN A 50 -36.27 15.30 11.15
CA ASN A 50 -36.29 16.66 10.64
C ASN A 50 -35.26 16.89 9.52
N HIS A 51 -34.05 16.33 9.67
CA HIS A 51 -33.01 16.39 8.63
C HIS A 51 -33.46 15.70 7.35
N LYS A 52 -34.03 14.48 7.45
CA LYS A 52 -34.54 13.73 6.30
C LYS A 52 -35.59 14.54 5.54
N GLU A 53 -36.56 15.09 6.23
CA GLU A 53 -37.59 15.91 5.62
C GLU A 53 -37.04 17.17 4.95
N THR A 54 -36.10 17.84 5.61
CA THR A 54 -35.51 19.09 5.08
C THR A 54 -34.68 18.80 3.83
N PHE A 55 -33.88 17.73 3.82
CA PHE A 55 -33.07 17.33 2.68
C PHE A 55 -33.94 16.86 1.51
N GLN A 56 -34.99 16.07 1.77
CA GLN A 56 -35.96 15.65 0.78
C GLN A 56 -36.63 16.84 0.10
N ASN A 57 -37.08 17.82 0.89
CA ASN A 57 -37.67 19.04 0.38
C ASN A 57 -36.68 19.85 -0.45
N PHE A 58 -35.42 19.94 -0.03
CA PHE A 58 -34.38 20.63 -0.77
C PHE A 58 -34.14 20.02 -2.16
N ILE A 59 -34.04 18.69 -2.25
CA ILE A 59 -33.91 18.00 -3.55
C ILE A 59 -35.16 18.16 -4.39
N ASN A 60 -36.34 17.89 -3.83
CA ASN A 60 -37.59 17.94 -4.57
C ASN A 60 -37.92 19.35 -5.10
N CYS A 61 -37.57 20.41 -4.36
CA CYS A 61 -37.66 21.80 -4.87
C CYS A 61 -36.62 22.13 -5.95
N SER A 62 -35.55 21.33 -6.03
CA SER A 62 -34.48 21.49 -7.02
C SER A 62 -34.60 20.51 -8.20
N ASP A 63 -35.63 19.65 -8.19
CA ASP A 63 -35.87 18.61 -9.21
C ASP A 63 -36.33 19.23 -10.54
N LYS A 64 -35.38 19.49 -11.42
CA LYS A 64 -35.61 20.06 -12.76
C LYS A 64 -35.19 19.04 -13.83
N ASN A 65 -35.90 19.05 -14.95
CA ASN A 65 -35.47 18.28 -16.11
C ASN A 65 -34.18 18.84 -16.70
N ASN A 66 -33.35 18.01 -17.30
CA ASN A 66 -32.10 18.37 -17.97
C ASN A 66 -31.11 19.13 -17.06
N THR A 67 -31.13 18.82 -15.77
CA THR A 67 -30.26 19.49 -14.80
C THR A 67 -29.49 18.45 -14.00
N ILE A 68 -28.17 18.68 -13.90
CA ILE A 68 -27.28 18.02 -12.96
C ILE A 68 -27.29 18.87 -11.69
N LEU A 69 -27.72 18.32 -10.58
CA LEU A 69 -27.62 18.97 -9.29
C LEU A 69 -26.44 18.40 -8.53
N LEU A 70 -25.38 19.20 -8.36
CA LEU A 70 -24.24 18.90 -7.49
C LEU A 70 -24.47 19.58 -6.14
N MET A 71 -24.55 18.81 -5.08
CA MET A 71 -24.86 19.29 -3.73
C MET A 71 -23.67 19.10 -2.81
N HIS A 72 -23.38 20.13 -2.02
CA HIS A 72 -22.42 20.10 -0.93
C HIS A 72 -23.11 20.35 0.40
N ASP A 73 -22.86 19.55 1.42
CA ASP A 73 -23.54 19.68 2.71
C ASP A 73 -22.62 20.20 3.83
N SER A 74 -23.21 20.43 5.02
CA SER A 74 -22.50 20.95 6.20
C SER A 74 -21.46 19.97 6.79
N PHE A 75 -21.47 18.70 6.36
CA PHE A 75 -20.50 17.67 6.72
C PHE A 75 -19.41 17.50 5.66
N ALA A 76 -19.30 18.46 4.71
CA ALA A 76 -18.37 18.43 3.58
C ALA A 76 -18.50 17.18 2.70
N CYS A 77 -19.71 16.63 2.61
CA CYS A 77 -20.07 15.57 1.70
C CYS A 77 -20.72 16.14 0.44
N ASP A 78 -20.32 15.59 -0.71
CA ASP A 78 -20.83 15.96 -2.02
C ASP A 78 -21.73 14.85 -2.57
N TYR A 79 -22.80 15.26 -3.28
CA TYR A 79 -23.78 14.37 -3.87
C TYR A 79 -24.17 14.85 -5.25
N ILE A 80 -24.55 13.92 -6.12
CA ILE A 80 -25.07 14.19 -7.46
C ILE A 80 -26.50 13.67 -7.55
N TYR A 81 -27.41 14.50 -8.05
CA TYR A 81 -28.77 14.12 -8.37
C TYR A 81 -29.11 14.51 -9.81
N ILE A 82 -29.69 13.56 -10.56
CA ILE A 82 -30.08 13.73 -11.96
C ILE A 82 -31.42 13.05 -12.18
N LYS A 83 -32.45 13.81 -12.52
CA LYS A 83 -33.75 13.24 -12.93
C LYS A 83 -33.62 12.59 -14.30
N LEU A 84 -34.03 11.33 -14.43
CA LEU A 84 -33.92 10.60 -15.68
C LEU A 84 -35.07 10.99 -16.65
N PRO A 85 -34.80 11.09 -17.97
CA PRO A 85 -35.79 11.47 -18.94
C PRO A 85 -36.93 10.45 -19.00
N ASP A 86 -38.14 10.92 -19.23
CA ASP A 86 -39.35 10.14 -19.45
C ASP A 86 -39.65 9.06 -18.41
N SER A 87 -39.20 9.25 -17.18
CA SER A 87 -39.35 8.30 -16.09
C SER A 87 -39.66 8.97 -14.76
N LYS A 88 -40.27 8.19 -13.85
CA LYS A 88 -40.39 8.60 -12.43
C LYS A 88 -39.18 8.15 -11.63
N LYS A 89 -37.98 8.23 -12.23
CA LYS A 89 -36.73 7.81 -11.61
C LYS A 89 -35.68 8.89 -11.72
N ALA A 90 -34.73 8.85 -10.79
CA ALA A 90 -33.55 9.70 -10.78
C ALA A 90 -32.31 8.86 -10.50
N PHE A 91 -31.18 9.37 -10.96
CA PHE A 91 -29.87 8.87 -10.59
C PHE A 91 -29.35 9.69 -9.41
N PHE A 92 -28.87 9.03 -8.38
CA PHE A 92 -28.26 9.61 -7.20
C PHE A 92 -26.89 8.99 -6.95
N ALA A 93 -25.85 9.81 -6.67
CA ALA A 93 -24.52 9.32 -6.35
C ALA A 93 -23.90 10.12 -5.21
N GLY A 94 -23.19 9.44 -4.34
CA GLY A 94 -22.54 9.96 -3.13
C GLY A 94 -22.73 9.01 -1.95
N PRO A 95 -22.09 9.31 -0.79
CA PRO A 95 -21.28 10.49 -0.53
C PRO A 95 -19.86 10.39 -1.10
N PHE A 96 -19.29 11.52 -1.47
CA PHE A 96 -17.88 11.71 -1.79
C PHE A 96 -17.46 13.13 -1.38
N SER A 97 -16.21 13.53 -1.59
CA SER A 97 -15.81 14.91 -1.33
C SER A 97 -14.71 15.41 -2.27
N PHE A 98 -14.63 16.70 -2.49
CA PHE A 98 -13.53 17.36 -3.18
C PHE A 98 -12.47 17.90 -2.21
N GLU A 99 -12.70 17.80 -0.91
CA GLU A 99 -11.80 18.25 0.14
C GLU A 99 -10.95 17.12 0.69
N LYS A 100 -9.68 17.41 1.01
CA LYS A 100 -8.83 16.48 1.78
C LYS A 100 -9.09 16.68 3.28
N PHE A 101 -9.37 15.60 3.98
CA PHE A 101 -9.60 15.60 5.41
C PHE A 101 -8.31 15.34 6.18
N THR A 102 -7.80 16.34 6.87
CA THR A 102 -6.78 16.21 7.93
C THR A 102 -7.49 16.14 9.28
N ASN A 103 -6.79 15.69 10.34
CA ASN A 103 -7.37 15.71 11.69
C ASN A 103 -7.86 17.11 12.07
N GLN A 104 -7.07 18.16 11.78
CA GLN A 104 -7.48 19.55 12.02
C GLN A 104 -8.77 19.89 11.26
N ARG A 105 -8.90 19.51 9.98
CA ARG A 105 -10.12 19.78 9.21
C ARG A 105 -11.34 19.03 9.77
N ILE A 106 -11.15 17.81 10.28
CA ILE A 106 -12.21 17.06 10.93
C ILE A 106 -12.62 17.74 12.24
N ASP A 107 -11.66 18.20 13.04
CA ASP A 107 -11.92 18.94 14.28
C ASP A 107 -12.66 20.26 14.01
N ASP A 108 -12.29 20.98 12.94
CA ASP A 108 -12.98 22.19 12.48
C ASP A 108 -14.43 21.88 12.07
N LEU A 109 -14.66 20.78 11.32
CA LEU A 109 -16.01 20.34 10.94
C LEU A 109 -16.84 19.90 12.15
N CYS A 110 -16.25 19.19 13.10
CA CYS A 110 -16.90 18.81 14.36
C CYS A 110 -17.31 20.08 15.15
N SER A 111 -16.39 21.04 15.26
CA SER A 111 -16.66 22.31 15.94
C SER A 111 -17.74 23.12 15.23
N TYR A 112 -17.67 23.23 13.89
CA TYR A 112 -18.67 23.94 13.09
C TYR A 112 -20.09 23.38 13.25
N ASN A 113 -20.21 22.05 13.30
CA ASN A 113 -21.48 21.36 13.45
C ASN A 113 -21.84 21.09 14.93
N SER A 114 -21.05 21.56 15.91
CA SER A 114 -21.21 21.29 17.36
C SER A 114 -21.27 19.79 17.70
N ILE A 115 -20.50 18.96 16.99
CA ILE A 115 -20.44 17.52 17.21
C ILE A 115 -19.67 17.22 18.50
N PRO A 116 -20.26 16.50 19.46
CA PRO A 116 -19.62 16.17 20.72
C PRO A 116 -18.33 15.37 20.55
N PRO A 117 -17.32 15.55 21.43
CA PRO A 117 -16.04 14.84 21.33
C PRO A 117 -16.13 13.31 21.32
N ARG A 118 -17.18 12.72 21.87
CA ARG A 118 -17.43 11.27 21.84
C ARG A 118 -17.57 10.68 20.44
N PHE A 119 -17.81 11.52 19.42
CA PHE A 119 -17.89 11.11 18.02
C PHE A 119 -16.60 11.30 17.24
N THR A 120 -15.53 11.85 17.81
CA THR A 120 -14.29 12.18 17.08
C THR A 120 -13.71 10.97 16.37
N ASP A 121 -13.57 9.84 17.04
CA ASP A 121 -13.02 8.61 16.44
C ASP A 121 -13.90 8.10 15.31
N PHE A 122 -15.22 8.14 15.48
CA PHE A 122 -16.19 7.79 14.44
C PHE A 122 -16.06 8.70 13.21
N MET A 123 -16.00 10.02 13.41
CA MET A 123 -15.84 10.99 12.31
C MET A 123 -14.51 10.79 11.57
N GLN A 124 -13.44 10.49 12.31
CA GLN A 124 -12.15 10.15 11.69
C GLN A 124 -12.25 8.90 10.83
N LEU A 125 -12.90 7.85 11.28
CA LEU A 125 -13.11 6.62 10.50
C LEU A 125 -14.05 6.86 9.32
N TYR A 126 -15.10 7.62 9.47
CA TYR A 126 -16.03 7.96 8.41
C TYR A 126 -15.34 8.72 7.28
N TYR A 127 -14.63 9.83 7.57
CA TYR A 127 -13.89 10.57 6.55
C TYR A 127 -12.70 9.78 6.00
N ALA A 128 -12.19 8.73 6.72
CA ALA A 128 -11.19 7.80 6.18
C ALA A 128 -11.73 6.94 5.06
N ALA A 129 -12.98 6.59 5.14
CA ALA A 129 -13.65 5.76 4.17
C ALA A 129 -14.28 6.56 3.02
N LEU A 130 -14.48 7.87 3.22
CA LEU A 130 -15.11 8.74 2.21
C LEU A 130 -14.20 8.88 0.99
N PRO A 131 -14.69 8.62 -0.25
CA PRO A 131 -13.94 8.88 -1.46
C PRO A 131 -13.62 10.36 -1.63
N VAL A 132 -12.36 10.71 -1.88
CA VAL A 132 -11.90 12.11 -2.02
C VAL A 132 -11.23 12.32 -3.38
N PHE A 133 -11.65 13.34 -4.10
CA PHE A 133 -11.13 13.71 -5.41
C PHE A 133 -10.52 15.11 -5.37
N ALA A 134 -9.22 15.21 -5.64
CA ALA A 134 -8.53 16.51 -5.65
C ALA A 134 -8.93 17.40 -6.82
N ASP A 135 -9.49 16.83 -7.89
CA ASP A 135 -9.90 17.53 -9.11
C ASP A 135 -11.39 17.22 -9.40
N GLU A 136 -12.22 18.23 -9.17
CA GLU A 136 -13.66 18.19 -9.43
C GLU A 136 -13.98 17.82 -10.90
N ARG A 137 -13.11 18.23 -11.84
CA ARG A 137 -13.27 17.98 -13.28
C ARG A 137 -13.34 16.48 -13.62
N CYS A 138 -12.71 15.62 -12.83
CA CYS A 138 -12.79 14.16 -13.04
C CYS A 138 -14.22 13.64 -12.90
N ILE A 139 -14.91 14.04 -11.85
CA ILE A 139 -16.30 13.65 -11.58
C ILE A 139 -17.23 14.31 -12.57
N GLU A 140 -17.04 15.60 -12.82
CA GLU A 140 -17.82 16.35 -13.83
C GLU A 140 -17.70 15.71 -15.21
N ALA A 141 -16.52 15.24 -15.64
CA ALA A 141 -16.32 14.58 -16.93
C ALA A 141 -17.13 13.28 -17.03
N ILE A 142 -17.12 12.44 -15.98
CA ILE A 142 -17.89 11.18 -15.95
C ILE A 142 -19.38 11.47 -16.09
N ILE A 143 -19.88 12.44 -15.31
CA ILE A 143 -21.30 12.80 -15.30
C ILE A 143 -21.72 13.49 -16.60
N ASN A 144 -20.88 14.37 -17.16
CA ASN A 144 -21.12 15.00 -18.45
C ASN A 144 -21.19 13.99 -19.60
N CYS A 145 -20.37 12.92 -19.56
CA CYS A 145 -20.46 11.80 -20.50
C CYS A 145 -21.85 11.14 -20.46
N LEU A 146 -22.37 10.86 -19.27
CA LEU A 146 -23.73 10.33 -19.11
C LEU A 146 -24.77 11.32 -19.64
N CYS A 147 -24.75 12.57 -19.17
CA CYS A 147 -25.76 13.58 -19.49
C CYS A 147 -25.80 13.93 -20.98
N SER A 148 -24.68 13.88 -21.68
CA SER A 148 -24.62 14.06 -23.15
C SER A 148 -25.35 12.97 -23.94
N LYS A 149 -25.60 11.80 -23.29
CA LYS A 149 -26.40 10.70 -23.86
C LYS A 149 -27.86 10.75 -23.45
N LEU A 150 -28.16 11.42 -22.33
CA LEU A 150 -29.54 11.61 -21.86
C LEU A 150 -30.23 12.75 -22.61
N TRP A 151 -29.50 13.87 -22.87
CA TRP A 151 -30.07 15.09 -23.41
C TRP A 151 -29.17 15.76 -24.45
N SER A 152 -29.80 16.51 -25.36
CA SER A 152 -29.07 17.37 -26.32
C SER A 152 -28.48 18.62 -25.68
N SER A 153 -29.09 19.09 -24.57
CA SER A 153 -28.60 20.22 -23.76
C SER A 153 -28.98 20.02 -22.30
N TYR A 154 -28.11 20.38 -21.38
CA TYR A 154 -28.32 20.30 -19.95
C TYR A 154 -27.56 21.39 -19.21
N THR A 155 -27.89 21.61 -17.94
CA THR A 155 -27.26 22.59 -17.06
C THR A 155 -26.67 21.91 -15.82
N LEU A 156 -25.56 22.44 -15.27
CA LEU A 156 -24.99 22.05 -14.00
C LEU A 156 -25.36 23.14 -12.97
N GLU A 157 -26.11 22.76 -11.94
CA GLU A 157 -26.40 23.58 -10.77
C GLU A 157 -25.63 23.07 -9.57
N LYS A 158 -24.80 23.95 -8.97
CA LYS A 158 -24.09 23.69 -7.71
C LYS A 158 -24.87 24.33 -6.56
N LYS A 159 -25.24 23.55 -5.56
CA LYS A 159 -26.00 24.04 -4.40
C LYS A 159 -25.39 23.58 -3.09
N HIS A 160 -25.44 24.45 -2.09
CA HIS A 160 -25.03 24.11 -0.73
C HIS A 160 -26.27 23.85 0.13
N PHE A 161 -26.30 22.67 0.74
CA PHE A 161 -27.26 22.31 1.77
C PHE A 161 -26.65 22.57 3.14
N LEU A 162 -26.76 23.81 3.61
CA LEU A 162 -26.21 24.24 4.90
C LEU A 162 -27.30 24.20 5.96
N ASN A 163 -27.52 23.05 6.55
CA ASN A 163 -28.35 22.92 7.74
C ASN A 163 -27.44 23.13 8.96
N LYS A 164 -27.40 24.36 9.51
CA LYS A 164 -26.62 24.67 10.71
C LYS A 164 -27.26 24.02 11.92
N ASN A 165 -26.69 22.95 12.36
CA ASN A 165 -27.01 22.33 13.62
C ASN A 165 -26.13 22.95 14.72
N THR A 166 -26.75 23.62 15.68
CA THR A 166 -26.04 24.47 16.64
C THR A 166 -26.15 24.00 18.10
N SER A 167 -26.61 22.79 18.34
CA SER A 167 -26.85 22.31 19.71
C SER A 167 -26.37 20.87 19.92
N GLU A 168 -25.62 20.62 21.00
CA GLU A 168 -25.18 19.28 21.42
C GLU A 168 -26.35 18.32 21.69
N TYR A 169 -27.53 18.84 22.02
CA TYR A 169 -28.75 18.02 22.28
C TYR A 169 -29.29 17.29 21.04
N MET A 170 -28.71 17.54 19.86
CA MET A 170 -29.12 16.90 18.61
C MET A 170 -28.47 15.52 18.41
N TYR A 171 -27.41 15.24 19.14
CA TYR A 171 -26.59 14.05 18.97
C TYR A 171 -26.97 12.96 19.94
N ASN A 172 -26.73 11.72 19.57
CA ASN A 172 -26.89 10.55 20.42
C ASN A 172 -25.95 10.61 21.64
N ASP A 173 -26.38 10.04 22.77
CA ASP A 173 -25.61 10.04 24.03
C ASP A 173 -24.59 8.89 24.10
N TYR A 174 -24.53 8.02 23.13
CA TYR A 174 -23.61 6.88 23.08
C TYR A 174 -22.49 7.11 22.07
N SER A 175 -21.34 6.44 22.28
CA SER A 175 -20.28 6.39 21.27
C SER A 175 -20.68 5.39 20.17
N PRO A 176 -20.67 5.79 18.90
CA PRO A 176 -21.13 4.94 17.82
C PRO A 176 -20.10 3.87 17.48
N GLU A 177 -20.59 2.76 16.95
CA GLU A 177 -19.75 1.78 16.26
C GLU A 177 -19.34 2.29 14.87
N PRO A 178 -18.21 1.81 14.31
CA PRO A 178 -17.81 2.14 12.94
C PRO A 178 -18.88 1.75 11.93
N THR A 179 -19.06 2.59 10.90
CA THR A 179 -19.97 2.25 9.80
C THR A 179 -19.48 1.04 9.02
N LYS A 180 -20.40 0.34 8.34
CA LYS A 180 -20.05 -0.79 7.46
C LYS A 180 -18.97 -0.39 6.42
N GLN A 181 -19.10 0.79 5.81
CA GLN A 181 -18.11 1.31 4.86
C GLN A 181 -16.75 1.53 5.52
N SER A 182 -16.69 2.02 6.74
CA SER A 182 -15.43 2.20 7.48
C SER A 182 -14.77 0.85 7.79
N ILE A 183 -15.57 -0.17 8.15
CA ILE A 183 -15.08 -1.53 8.40
C ILE A 183 -14.50 -2.11 7.10
N GLU A 184 -15.21 -2.04 5.98
CA GLU A 184 -14.76 -2.54 4.68
C GLU A 184 -13.43 -1.90 4.24
N VAL A 185 -13.27 -0.59 4.45
CA VAL A 185 -12.01 0.13 4.14
C VAL A 185 -10.87 -0.33 5.04
N LEU A 186 -11.13 -0.57 6.34
CA LEU A 186 -10.13 -1.10 7.25
C LEU A 186 -9.71 -2.52 6.85
N GLU A 187 -10.67 -3.41 6.59
CA GLU A 187 -10.41 -4.79 6.15
C GLU A 187 -9.60 -4.81 4.86
N GLN A 188 -9.97 -3.98 3.88
CA GLN A 188 -9.22 -3.88 2.63
C GLN A 188 -7.77 -3.45 2.86
N ARG A 189 -7.52 -2.48 3.76
CA ARG A 189 -6.16 -2.05 4.09
C ARG A 189 -5.33 -3.19 4.68
N TYR A 190 -5.87 -3.96 5.62
CA TYR A 190 -5.16 -5.12 6.20
C TYR A 190 -4.92 -6.24 5.18
N ASN A 191 -5.84 -6.43 4.24
CA ASN A 191 -5.67 -7.34 3.13
C ASN A 191 -4.53 -6.88 2.21
N ASP A 192 -4.48 -5.59 1.86
CA ASP A 192 -3.42 -5.00 1.02
C ASP A 192 -2.04 -5.10 1.70
N GLU A 193 -1.96 -4.85 3.03
CA GLU A 193 -0.74 -5.07 3.81
C GLU A 193 -0.29 -6.55 3.77
N SER A 194 -1.23 -7.49 3.87
CA SER A 194 -0.96 -8.93 3.81
C SER A 194 -0.46 -9.35 2.42
N LEU A 195 -1.08 -8.86 1.35
CA LEU A 195 -0.66 -9.10 -0.03
C LEU A 195 0.72 -8.49 -0.31
N LEU A 196 0.99 -7.28 0.17
CA LEU A 196 2.30 -6.66 0.06
C LEU A 196 3.38 -7.54 0.71
N MET A 197 3.14 -8.02 1.92
CA MET A 197 4.06 -8.91 2.62
C MET A 197 4.28 -10.22 1.85
N GLU A 198 3.24 -10.80 1.27
CA GLU A 198 3.32 -12.01 0.46
C GLU A 198 4.18 -11.79 -0.79
N TYR A 199 3.92 -10.72 -1.55
CA TYR A 199 4.69 -10.40 -2.76
C TYR A 199 6.17 -10.11 -2.45
N VAL A 200 6.46 -9.38 -1.37
CA VAL A 200 7.84 -9.17 -0.92
C VAL A 200 8.48 -10.48 -0.54
N ALA A 201 7.79 -11.37 0.20
CA ALA A 201 8.32 -12.68 0.60
C ALA A 201 8.59 -13.63 -0.59
N HIS A 202 7.94 -13.40 -1.74
CA HIS A 202 8.19 -14.11 -2.99
C HIS A 202 9.17 -13.37 -3.92
N GLY A 203 9.56 -12.13 -3.59
CA GLY A 203 10.38 -11.28 -4.45
C GLY A 203 9.65 -10.79 -5.71
N ASP A 204 8.31 -10.78 -5.68
CA ASP A 204 7.46 -10.43 -6.83
C ASP A 204 7.16 -8.92 -6.85
N PHE A 205 8.10 -8.15 -7.41
CA PHE A 205 7.93 -6.71 -7.53
C PHE A 205 6.82 -6.33 -8.54
N ALA A 206 6.62 -7.11 -9.59
CA ALA A 206 5.62 -6.77 -10.62
C ALA A 206 4.17 -6.80 -10.08
N SER A 207 3.89 -7.65 -9.10
CA SER A 207 2.59 -7.70 -8.42
C SER A 207 2.42 -6.55 -7.42
N ILE A 208 3.50 -6.10 -6.78
CA ILE A 208 3.48 -4.91 -5.90
C ILE A 208 3.15 -3.64 -6.68
N ASP A 209 3.71 -3.48 -7.89
CA ASP A 209 3.45 -2.31 -8.73
C ASP A 209 1.96 -2.15 -9.09
N LYS A 210 1.24 -3.27 -9.19
CA LYS A 210 -0.22 -3.26 -9.35
C LYS A 210 -0.98 -2.82 -8.10
N LEU A 211 -0.46 -3.12 -6.90
CA LEU A 211 -1.03 -2.66 -5.63
C LEU A 211 -0.80 -1.17 -5.40
N ALA A 212 0.34 -0.62 -5.82
CA ALA A 212 0.68 0.79 -5.62
C ALA A 212 -0.36 1.75 -6.24
N HIS A 213 -1.00 1.36 -7.34
CA HIS A 213 -2.10 2.13 -7.94
C HIS A 213 -3.40 2.11 -7.12
N LEU A 214 -3.56 1.16 -6.19
CA LEU A 214 -4.73 1.06 -5.32
C LEU A 214 -4.53 1.79 -3.97
N ASN A 215 -3.29 1.97 -3.53
CA ASN A 215 -2.95 2.44 -2.19
C ASN A 215 -2.91 3.97 -2.01
N SER A 216 -3.04 4.77 -3.07
CA SER A 216 -3.04 6.24 -2.97
C SER A 216 -4.26 6.84 -2.25
N SER A 217 -5.27 6.03 -1.95
CA SER A 217 -6.56 6.49 -1.42
C SER A 217 -6.92 6.03 0.01
N GLY A 218 -6.07 5.28 0.72
CA GLY A 218 -6.54 4.58 1.93
C GLY A 218 -5.87 4.89 3.27
N ILE A 219 -4.72 5.55 3.30
CA ILE A 219 -4.06 5.85 4.59
C ILE A 219 -4.28 7.30 4.94
N LYS A 220 -5.14 7.52 5.94
CA LYS A 220 -5.35 8.86 6.49
C LYS A 220 -4.13 9.34 7.26
N PRO A 221 -3.81 10.64 7.14
CA PRO A 221 -2.90 11.30 8.06
C PRO A 221 -3.38 11.10 9.50
N ARG A 222 -2.52 10.51 10.34
CA ARG A 222 -2.78 10.38 11.79
C ARG A 222 -2.34 11.62 12.55
N LEU A 223 -1.56 12.48 11.92
CA LEU A 223 -0.98 13.67 12.50
C LEU A 223 -1.29 14.89 11.62
N SER A 224 -1.35 16.07 12.24
CA SER A 224 -1.51 17.36 11.54
C SER A 224 -0.30 17.70 10.64
N ASP A 225 0.90 17.25 11.01
CA ASP A 225 2.09 17.34 10.16
C ASP A 225 2.10 16.21 9.13
N SER A 226 1.80 16.54 7.88
CA SER A 226 1.72 15.60 6.77
C SER A 226 3.05 14.90 6.45
N ILE A 227 4.19 15.59 6.62
CA ILE A 227 5.53 15.00 6.40
C ILE A 227 5.83 14.01 7.51
N ARG A 228 5.57 14.38 8.77
CA ARG A 228 5.79 13.49 9.92
C ARG A 228 4.93 12.24 9.84
N ASP A 229 3.67 12.40 9.47
CA ASP A 229 2.75 11.27 9.30
C ASP A 229 3.21 10.33 8.18
N ARG A 230 3.63 10.89 7.04
CA ARG A 230 4.17 10.09 5.94
C ARG A 230 5.46 9.36 6.31
N LYS A 231 6.36 9.98 7.08
CA LYS A 231 7.56 9.30 7.62
C LYS A 231 7.18 8.12 8.52
N ASN A 232 6.21 8.28 9.41
CA ASN A 232 5.74 7.19 10.27
C ASN A 232 5.22 6.01 9.42
N PHE A 233 4.43 6.29 8.37
CA PHE A 233 3.98 5.27 7.44
C PHE A 233 5.17 4.55 6.75
N MET A 234 6.17 5.30 6.30
CA MET A 234 7.36 4.73 5.65
C MET A 234 8.19 3.84 6.60
N ILE A 235 8.25 4.17 7.90
CA ILE A 235 8.88 3.31 8.91
C ILE A 235 8.10 2.00 9.10
N ILE A 236 6.75 2.09 9.11
CA ILE A 236 5.89 0.89 9.15
C ILE A 236 6.11 0.04 7.91
N LEU A 237 6.09 0.62 6.70
CA LEU A 237 6.36 -0.08 5.44
C LEU A 237 7.72 -0.79 5.46
N ASN A 238 8.78 -0.09 5.86
CA ASN A 238 10.12 -0.66 6.00
C ASN A 238 10.12 -1.87 6.96
N THR A 239 9.36 -1.80 8.05
CA THR A 239 9.22 -2.89 9.03
C THR A 239 8.46 -4.08 8.45
N LEU A 240 7.34 -3.85 7.74
CA LEU A 240 6.55 -4.91 7.10
C LEU A 240 7.37 -5.63 6.03
N CYS A 241 8.07 -4.90 5.14
CA CYS A 241 8.93 -5.47 4.12
C CYS A 241 10.08 -6.28 4.74
N ARG A 242 10.69 -5.80 5.84
CA ARG A 242 11.71 -6.54 6.59
C ARG A 242 11.15 -7.85 7.16
N LYS A 243 9.95 -7.83 7.72
CA LYS A 243 9.28 -9.04 8.26
C LYS A 243 8.92 -10.03 7.15
N ALA A 244 8.44 -9.54 6.01
CA ALA A 244 8.16 -10.35 4.84
C ALA A 244 9.45 -11.05 4.32
N ALA A 245 10.55 -10.31 4.18
CA ALA A 245 11.83 -10.90 3.77
C ALA A 245 12.38 -11.86 4.83
N GLN A 246 12.15 -11.63 6.13
CA GLN A 246 12.49 -12.58 7.19
C GLN A 246 11.71 -13.90 7.05
N SER A 247 10.42 -13.84 6.71
CA SER A 247 9.60 -15.05 6.48
C SER A 247 10.04 -15.83 5.25
N ALA A 248 10.75 -15.20 4.32
CA ALA A 248 11.42 -15.85 3.19
C ALA A 248 12.80 -16.41 3.54
N TYR A 249 13.16 -16.49 4.82
CA TYR A 249 14.44 -17.00 5.32
C TYR A 249 15.67 -16.23 4.82
N VAL A 250 15.54 -14.93 4.59
CA VAL A 250 16.71 -14.05 4.42
C VAL A 250 17.38 -13.85 5.79
N HIS A 251 18.71 -13.96 5.81
CA HIS A 251 19.45 -13.86 7.07
C HIS A 251 19.35 -12.45 7.69
N PRO A 252 19.19 -12.32 9.03
CA PRO A 252 19.00 -11.05 9.73
C PRO A 252 20.04 -9.97 9.44
N ILE A 253 21.29 -10.32 9.17
CA ILE A 253 22.38 -9.36 8.88
C ILE A 253 22.06 -8.52 7.63
N HIS A 254 21.51 -9.12 6.57
CA HIS A 254 21.12 -8.41 5.35
C HIS A 254 19.88 -7.56 5.58
N LEU A 255 18.96 -8.07 6.43
CA LEU A 255 17.72 -7.38 6.78
C LEU A 255 18.01 -6.13 7.62
N ASP A 256 18.91 -6.22 8.59
CA ASP A 256 19.27 -5.09 9.45
C ASP A 256 20.00 -4.01 8.66
N GLU A 257 20.95 -4.39 7.82
CA GLU A 257 21.69 -3.45 6.98
C GLU A 257 20.76 -2.60 6.10
N ILE A 258 19.84 -3.25 5.37
CA ILE A 258 18.91 -2.54 4.46
C ILE A 258 17.90 -1.70 5.24
N SER A 259 17.34 -2.25 6.33
CA SER A 259 16.34 -1.58 7.16
C SER A 259 16.90 -0.30 7.79
N ARG A 260 18.13 -0.35 8.32
CA ARG A 260 18.81 0.80 8.90
C ARG A 260 19.11 1.89 7.86
N LYS A 261 19.56 1.50 6.65
CA LYS A 261 19.80 2.46 5.55
C LYS A 261 18.51 3.19 5.17
N PHE A 262 17.40 2.50 5.08
CA PHE A 262 16.12 3.13 4.76
C PHE A 262 15.59 4.00 5.91
N ALA A 263 15.72 3.59 7.17
CA ALA A 263 15.31 4.40 8.30
C ALA A 263 16.05 5.78 8.31
N ILE A 264 17.36 5.79 8.06
CA ILE A 264 18.13 7.03 7.96
C ILE A 264 17.66 7.89 6.78
N ARG A 265 17.41 7.29 5.61
CA ARG A 265 16.94 8.02 4.43
C ARG A 265 15.54 8.59 4.62
N ILE A 266 14.63 7.86 5.26
CA ILE A 266 13.27 8.34 5.59
C ILE A 266 13.36 9.59 6.48
N GLU A 267 14.19 9.56 7.52
CA GLU A 267 14.36 10.73 8.41
C GLU A 267 14.97 11.93 7.68
N SER A 268 15.87 11.73 6.72
CA SER A 268 16.48 12.81 5.94
C SER A 268 15.57 13.45 4.89
N CYS A 269 14.44 12.82 4.52
CA CYS A 269 13.48 13.39 3.58
C CYS A 269 12.80 14.63 4.17
N THR A 270 12.65 15.67 3.35
CA THR A 270 12.02 16.95 3.73
C THR A 270 10.75 17.27 2.93
N THR A 271 10.43 16.45 1.91
CA THR A 271 9.24 16.63 1.06
C THR A 271 8.48 15.33 0.87
N ILE A 272 7.18 15.43 0.62
CA ILE A 272 6.30 14.27 0.32
C ILE A 272 6.78 13.55 -0.96
N ALA A 273 7.16 14.28 -2.00
CA ALA A 273 7.65 13.69 -3.26
C ALA A 273 8.90 12.80 -3.07
N GLN A 274 9.83 13.20 -2.18
CA GLN A 274 10.97 12.36 -1.83
C GLN A 274 10.53 11.06 -1.14
N LEU A 275 9.55 11.12 -0.25
CA LEU A 275 9.02 9.95 0.44
C LEU A 275 8.28 9.00 -0.51
N GLU A 276 7.51 9.52 -1.47
CA GLU A 276 6.83 8.71 -2.50
C GLU A 276 7.82 7.96 -3.40
N THR A 277 8.89 8.63 -3.81
CA THR A 277 9.98 7.98 -4.58
C THR A 277 10.64 6.87 -3.77
N LEU A 278 10.88 7.12 -2.47
CA LEU A 278 11.53 6.17 -1.56
C LEU A 278 10.64 4.95 -1.28
N GLU A 279 9.32 5.08 -1.29
CA GLU A 279 8.36 3.99 -1.10
C GLU A 279 8.57 2.86 -2.11
N ASN A 280 8.58 3.20 -3.40
CA ASN A 280 8.83 2.25 -4.48
C ASN A 280 10.22 1.62 -4.39
N GLU A 281 11.22 2.40 -3.95
CA GLU A 281 12.57 1.88 -3.78
C GLU A 281 12.66 0.87 -2.61
N ILE A 282 11.98 1.10 -1.49
CA ILE A 282 11.95 0.18 -0.35
C ILE A 282 11.41 -1.18 -0.80
N THR A 283 10.23 -1.22 -1.37
CA THR A 283 9.57 -2.47 -1.78
C THR A 283 10.41 -3.24 -2.80
N ARG A 284 10.92 -2.53 -3.82
CA ARG A 284 11.78 -3.13 -4.85
C ARG A 284 13.07 -3.71 -4.26
N LYS A 285 13.73 -2.99 -3.37
CA LYS A 285 15.00 -3.45 -2.75
C LYS A 285 14.80 -4.67 -1.87
N TYR A 286 13.70 -4.76 -1.12
CA TYR A 286 13.39 -5.95 -0.35
C TYR A 286 13.05 -7.15 -1.24
N CYS A 287 12.33 -6.97 -2.36
CA CYS A 287 12.11 -8.04 -3.33
C CYS A 287 13.43 -8.56 -3.91
N LEU A 288 14.32 -7.67 -4.34
CA LEU A 288 15.66 -8.04 -4.83
C LEU A 288 16.49 -8.76 -3.77
N LEU A 289 16.37 -8.34 -2.51
CA LEU A 289 17.03 -9.00 -1.39
C LEU A 289 16.51 -10.45 -1.22
N VAL A 290 15.20 -10.65 -1.29
CA VAL A 290 14.58 -11.97 -1.23
C VAL A 290 15.01 -12.83 -2.42
N GLN A 291 14.99 -12.31 -3.65
CA GLN A 291 15.44 -13.02 -4.83
C GLN A 291 16.90 -13.50 -4.70
N SER A 292 17.78 -12.67 -4.08
CA SER A 292 19.21 -12.94 -3.98
C SER A 292 19.58 -13.84 -2.80
N TYR A 293 18.87 -13.75 -1.68
CA TYR A 293 19.31 -14.34 -0.41
C TYR A 293 18.26 -15.23 0.26
N SER A 294 17.08 -15.44 -0.33
CA SER A 294 16.07 -16.31 0.26
C SER A 294 16.52 -17.79 0.27
N LEU A 295 16.44 -18.38 1.44
CA LEU A 295 16.70 -19.81 1.63
C LEU A 295 15.40 -20.62 1.77
N ARG A 296 14.25 -20.06 1.44
CA ARG A 296 12.92 -20.68 1.63
C ARG A 296 12.79 -22.06 0.99
N LYS A 297 13.47 -22.27 -0.13
CA LYS A 297 13.45 -23.54 -0.87
C LYS A 297 14.24 -24.69 -0.24
N TYR A 298 15.04 -24.40 0.79
CA TYR A 298 15.91 -25.38 1.41
C TYR A 298 15.38 -25.81 2.78
N SER A 299 15.67 -27.05 3.18
CA SER A 299 15.40 -27.54 4.53
C SER A 299 16.23 -26.81 5.59
N LYS A 300 15.77 -26.83 6.84
CA LYS A 300 16.46 -26.12 7.94
C LYS A 300 17.93 -26.50 8.10
N PRO A 301 18.34 -27.79 8.01
CA PRO A 301 19.76 -28.14 8.04
C PRO A 301 20.57 -27.49 6.93
N VAL A 302 20.04 -27.48 5.68
CA VAL A 302 20.73 -26.88 4.54
C VAL A 302 20.77 -25.33 4.67
N GLN A 303 19.70 -24.70 5.16
CA GLN A 303 19.69 -23.25 5.47
C GLN A 303 20.81 -22.89 6.46
N ASN A 304 20.94 -23.66 7.55
CA ASN A 304 21.95 -23.45 8.58
C ASN A 304 23.37 -23.59 8.00
N ILE A 305 23.61 -24.62 7.19
CA ILE A 305 24.89 -24.87 6.52
C ILE A 305 25.23 -23.71 5.55
N ILE A 306 24.27 -23.26 4.72
CA ILE A 306 24.49 -22.16 3.78
C ILE A 306 24.83 -20.86 4.52
N ASN A 307 24.10 -20.56 5.62
CA ASN A 307 24.40 -19.39 6.44
C ASN A 307 25.79 -19.50 7.09
N TYR A 308 26.14 -20.65 7.65
CA TYR A 308 27.45 -20.89 8.23
C TYR A 308 28.57 -20.66 7.21
N ILE A 309 28.45 -21.24 6.01
CA ILE A 309 29.42 -21.03 4.92
C ILE A 309 29.55 -19.53 4.58
N SER A 310 28.43 -18.83 4.49
CA SER A 310 28.41 -17.41 4.05
C SER A 310 29.13 -16.48 5.04
N PHE A 311 29.17 -16.80 6.31
CA PHE A 311 29.78 -16.00 7.36
C PHE A 311 31.16 -16.44 7.82
N ASN A 312 31.60 -17.64 7.40
CA ASN A 312 32.85 -18.24 7.84
C ASN A 312 33.75 -18.66 6.67
N LEU A 313 33.79 -17.83 5.58
CA LEU A 313 34.50 -18.18 4.33
C LEU A 313 36.00 -18.44 4.52
N THR A 314 36.61 -17.88 5.59
CA THR A 314 38.03 -18.05 5.91
C THR A 314 38.34 -19.37 6.65
N ASP A 315 37.33 -20.04 7.23
CA ASP A 315 37.48 -21.17 8.08
C ASP A 315 37.61 -22.47 7.27
N ASP A 316 37.87 -23.62 7.96
CA ASP A 316 37.77 -24.93 7.35
C ASP A 316 36.32 -25.30 7.10
N LEU A 317 35.90 -25.19 5.84
CA LEU A 317 34.59 -25.53 5.34
C LEU A 317 34.56 -26.90 4.63
N SER A 318 35.46 -27.82 5.03
CA SER A 318 35.42 -29.21 4.58
C SER A 318 34.12 -29.90 5.01
N LEU A 319 33.74 -30.99 4.31
CA LEU A 319 32.55 -31.76 4.67
C LEU A 319 32.61 -32.27 6.11
N ASN A 320 33.81 -32.70 6.55
CA ASN A 320 34.02 -33.20 7.92
C ASN A 320 33.86 -32.07 8.95
N ALA A 321 34.45 -30.92 8.71
CA ALA A 321 34.34 -29.77 9.61
C ALA A 321 32.90 -29.32 9.77
N ILE A 322 32.15 -29.14 8.65
CA ILE A 322 30.74 -28.76 8.67
C ILE A 322 29.88 -29.83 9.34
N SER A 323 30.14 -31.11 9.08
CA SER A 323 29.41 -32.20 9.71
C SER A 323 29.60 -32.24 11.23
N ALA A 324 30.84 -31.97 11.70
CA ALA A 324 31.14 -31.85 13.12
C ALA A 324 30.45 -30.66 13.77
N GLU A 325 30.47 -29.46 13.11
CA GLU A 325 29.84 -28.24 13.61
C GLU A 325 28.34 -28.43 13.87
N PHE A 326 27.65 -29.13 12.96
CA PHE A 326 26.20 -29.34 13.09
C PHE A 326 25.82 -30.66 13.74
N ALA A 327 26.79 -31.43 14.23
CA ALA A 327 26.59 -32.78 14.79
C ALA A 327 25.80 -33.73 13.86
N LEU A 328 26.09 -33.67 12.55
CA LEU A 328 25.43 -34.45 11.50
C LEU A 328 26.40 -35.47 10.88
N ASN A 329 25.86 -36.56 10.34
CA ASN A 329 26.66 -37.52 9.60
C ASN A 329 27.10 -36.95 8.24
N SER A 330 28.39 -37.09 7.88
CA SER A 330 28.97 -36.53 6.65
C SER A 330 28.31 -37.07 5.38
N SER A 331 27.93 -38.33 5.33
CA SER A 331 27.20 -38.89 4.17
C SER A 331 25.82 -38.31 4.03
N TYR A 332 25.12 -38.08 5.15
CA TYR A 332 23.83 -37.39 5.17
C TYR A 332 23.96 -35.95 4.69
N VAL A 333 24.90 -35.17 5.23
CA VAL A 333 25.14 -33.77 4.81
C VAL A 333 25.45 -33.71 3.32
N SER A 334 26.37 -34.56 2.81
CA SER A 334 26.76 -34.58 1.41
C SER A 334 25.58 -34.86 0.47
N SER A 335 24.78 -35.90 0.80
CA SER A 335 23.63 -36.28 -0.03
C SER A 335 22.49 -35.26 0.03
N LEU A 336 22.14 -34.79 1.24
CA LEU A 336 21.10 -33.78 1.44
C LEU A 336 21.44 -32.47 0.73
N PHE A 337 22.65 -31.95 0.97
CA PHE A 337 23.09 -30.67 0.40
C PHE A 337 23.11 -30.73 -1.13
N LYS A 338 23.66 -31.80 -1.71
CA LYS A 338 23.67 -31.97 -3.18
C LYS A 338 22.26 -32.09 -3.77
N ARG A 339 21.37 -32.83 -3.10
CA ARG A 339 19.98 -32.99 -3.55
C ARG A 339 19.23 -31.68 -3.57
N GLU A 340 19.39 -30.85 -2.55
CA GLU A 340 18.63 -29.61 -2.42
C GLU A 340 19.26 -28.45 -3.19
N THR A 341 20.60 -28.33 -3.19
CA THR A 341 21.29 -27.19 -3.87
C THR A 341 21.69 -27.46 -5.32
N GLY A 342 21.65 -28.75 -5.75
CA GLY A 342 22.15 -29.19 -7.06
C GLY A 342 23.67 -29.23 -7.16
N SER A 343 24.42 -28.86 -6.12
CA SER A 343 25.86 -28.73 -6.10
C SER A 343 26.50 -29.52 -4.94
N THR A 344 27.74 -29.98 -5.12
CA THR A 344 28.48 -30.54 -3.98
C THR A 344 28.85 -29.40 -3.01
N LEU A 345 28.97 -29.71 -1.72
CA LEU A 345 29.38 -28.79 -0.68
C LEU A 345 30.68 -28.05 -1.06
N THR A 346 31.70 -28.77 -1.50
CA THR A 346 32.99 -28.18 -1.92
C THR A 346 32.84 -27.20 -3.07
N ASN A 347 32.03 -27.53 -4.09
CA ASN A 347 31.80 -26.62 -5.21
C ASN A 347 31.03 -25.39 -4.76
N PHE A 348 30.06 -25.54 -3.86
CA PHE A 348 29.30 -24.42 -3.31
C PHE A 348 30.19 -23.47 -2.52
N VAL A 349 31.04 -24.00 -1.62
CA VAL A 349 32.01 -23.19 -0.87
C VAL A 349 32.96 -22.46 -1.82
N ASN A 350 33.51 -23.15 -2.80
CA ASN A 350 34.41 -22.55 -3.79
C ASN A 350 33.74 -21.43 -4.58
N ASN A 351 32.48 -21.63 -5.00
CA ASN A 351 31.73 -20.56 -5.69
C ASN A 351 31.55 -19.34 -4.77
N LYS A 352 31.18 -19.54 -3.49
CA LYS A 352 31.01 -18.45 -2.53
C LYS A 352 32.32 -17.70 -2.26
N ARG A 353 33.44 -18.41 -2.15
CA ARG A 353 34.77 -17.79 -2.05
C ARG A 353 35.12 -16.93 -3.27
N ILE A 354 34.82 -17.40 -4.47
CA ILE A 354 35.05 -16.61 -5.70
C ILE A 354 34.07 -15.44 -5.83
N GLU A 355 32.81 -15.58 -5.42
CA GLU A 355 31.87 -14.45 -5.33
C GLU A 355 32.41 -13.36 -4.40
N HIS A 356 32.94 -13.73 -3.23
CA HIS A 356 33.57 -12.82 -2.30
C HIS A 356 34.84 -12.18 -2.88
N ALA A 357 35.67 -12.94 -3.60
CA ALA A 357 36.85 -12.41 -4.28
C ALA A 357 36.49 -11.36 -5.33
N ILE A 358 35.41 -11.56 -6.09
CA ILE A 358 34.91 -10.58 -7.07
C ILE A 358 34.46 -9.30 -6.36
N TYR A 359 33.75 -9.42 -5.24
CA TYR A 359 33.37 -8.27 -4.44
C TYR A 359 34.62 -7.46 -3.99
N LEU A 360 35.66 -8.14 -3.46
CA LEU A 360 36.89 -7.46 -3.05
C LEU A 360 37.67 -6.86 -4.23
N LEU A 361 37.69 -7.51 -5.40
CA LEU A 361 38.28 -6.99 -6.62
C LEU A 361 37.61 -5.69 -7.09
N ASN A 362 36.27 -5.60 -6.98
CA ASN A 362 35.49 -4.44 -7.38
C ASN A 362 35.56 -3.28 -6.37
N THR A 363 35.75 -3.58 -5.07
CA THR A 363 35.60 -2.58 -4.00
C THR A 363 36.94 -2.16 -3.35
N THR A 364 38.03 -2.89 -3.63
CA THR A 364 39.33 -2.65 -2.99
C THR A 364 40.46 -2.69 -3.99
N LYS A 365 41.62 -2.13 -3.58
CA LYS A 365 42.91 -2.22 -4.31
C LYS A 365 43.87 -3.26 -3.71
N LEU A 366 43.35 -4.20 -2.89
CA LEU A 366 44.17 -5.21 -2.22
C LEU A 366 44.95 -6.07 -3.24
N PRO A 367 46.19 -6.49 -2.95
CA PRO A 367 46.90 -7.48 -3.75
C PRO A 367 46.09 -8.77 -3.93
N ILE A 368 46.27 -9.45 -5.08
CA ILE A 368 45.57 -10.71 -5.36
C ILE A 368 45.81 -11.77 -4.28
N GLN A 369 47.00 -11.79 -3.73
CA GLN A 369 47.38 -12.70 -2.64
C GLN A 369 46.53 -12.45 -1.38
N ASP A 370 46.35 -11.18 -1.01
CA ASP A 370 45.58 -10.83 0.20
C ASP A 370 44.09 -11.12 0.00
N ILE A 371 43.57 -10.91 -1.23
CA ILE A 371 42.22 -11.30 -1.58
C ILE A 371 42.02 -12.81 -1.46
N ALA A 372 42.97 -13.64 -1.93
CA ALA A 372 42.90 -15.06 -1.79
C ALA A 372 42.81 -15.51 -0.33
N VAL A 373 43.66 -14.91 0.54
CA VAL A 373 43.62 -15.18 1.99
C VAL A 373 42.29 -14.75 2.62
N GLN A 374 41.79 -13.55 2.29
CA GLN A 374 40.50 -13.08 2.80
C GLN A 374 39.30 -13.92 2.32
N CYS A 375 39.48 -14.68 1.23
CA CYS A 375 38.50 -15.66 0.77
C CYS A 375 38.70 -17.06 1.36
N GLY A 376 39.64 -17.24 2.29
CA GLY A 376 39.94 -18.54 2.90
C GLY A 376 40.71 -19.51 1.99
N ILE A 377 41.49 -18.97 1.03
CA ILE A 377 42.34 -19.76 0.13
C ILE A 377 43.79 -19.25 0.30
N THR A 378 44.59 -20.00 1.03
CA THR A 378 46.00 -19.63 1.33
C THR A 378 46.95 -19.85 0.15
N ASP A 379 46.65 -20.84 -0.73
CA ASP A 379 47.43 -21.10 -1.96
C ASP A 379 46.94 -20.22 -3.12
N VAL A 380 47.71 -19.16 -3.45
CA VAL A 380 47.40 -18.24 -4.54
C VAL A 380 47.34 -18.90 -5.92
N ASN A 381 48.13 -19.97 -6.14
CA ASN A 381 48.11 -20.70 -7.41
C ASN A 381 46.81 -21.48 -7.55
N TYR A 382 46.36 -22.13 -6.46
CA TYR A 382 45.08 -22.80 -6.42
C TYR A 382 43.93 -21.77 -6.59
N PHE A 383 43.99 -20.66 -5.90
CA PHE A 383 43.02 -19.55 -6.04
C PHE A 383 42.91 -19.08 -7.50
N THR A 384 44.04 -18.82 -8.16
CA THR A 384 44.07 -18.35 -9.55
C THR A 384 43.46 -19.38 -10.50
N LYS A 385 43.80 -20.69 -10.33
CA LYS A 385 43.20 -21.77 -11.14
C LYS A 385 41.71 -21.90 -10.91
N LEU A 386 41.28 -21.81 -9.66
CA LEU A 386 39.87 -21.88 -9.28
C LEU A 386 39.06 -20.70 -9.85
N PHE A 387 39.58 -19.48 -9.71
CA PHE A 387 38.96 -18.28 -10.27
C PHE A 387 38.83 -18.37 -11.80
N LYS A 388 39.91 -18.80 -12.47
CA LYS A 388 39.89 -18.98 -13.92
C LYS A 388 38.88 -20.07 -14.35
N LYS A 389 38.76 -21.15 -13.59
CA LYS A 389 37.77 -22.20 -13.85
C LYS A 389 36.32 -21.69 -13.77
N ILE A 390 36.02 -20.77 -12.84
CA ILE A 390 34.65 -20.28 -12.58
C ILE A 390 34.33 -19.06 -13.47
N LYS A 391 35.34 -18.19 -13.76
CA LYS A 391 35.13 -16.92 -14.47
C LYS A 391 35.75 -16.87 -15.87
N ASN A 392 36.40 -17.93 -16.33
CA ASN A 392 37.09 -18.04 -17.62
C ASN A 392 38.25 -17.04 -17.84
N MET A 393 38.68 -16.33 -16.77
CA MET A 393 39.79 -15.38 -16.76
C MET A 393 40.50 -15.38 -15.42
N THR A 394 41.76 -14.93 -15.35
CA THR A 394 42.49 -14.82 -14.10
C THR A 394 41.99 -13.65 -13.26
N PRO A 395 42.24 -13.63 -11.91
CA PRO A 395 41.91 -12.47 -11.07
C PRO A 395 42.56 -11.15 -11.53
N SER A 396 43.79 -11.20 -12.05
CA SER A 396 44.48 -10.01 -12.59
C SER A 396 43.78 -9.50 -13.84
N GLN A 397 43.48 -10.37 -14.78
CA GLN A 397 42.71 -10.01 -16.01
C GLN A 397 41.33 -9.44 -15.67
N TYR A 398 40.65 -10.00 -14.67
CA TYR A 398 39.36 -9.48 -14.21
C TYR A 398 39.51 -8.06 -13.65
N ARG A 399 40.56 -7.81 -12.86
CA ARG A 399 40.85 -6.48 -12.30
C ARG A 399 41.14 -5.45 -13.40
N GLU A 400 41.98 -5.81 -14.38
CA GLU A 400 42.28 -4.94 -15.53
C GLU A 400 41.04 -4.58 -16.35
N MET A 401 40.07 -5.48 -16.46
CA MET A 401 38.82 -5.26 -17.19
C MET A 401 37.87 -4.27 -16.49
N ILE A 402 37.94 -4.17 -15.16
CA ILE A 402 37.03 -3.33 -14.36
C ILE A 402 37.62 -1.97 -13.95
N GLN A 403 38.94 -1.75 -14.15
CA GLN A 403 39.65 -0.48 -13.96
C GLN A 403 39.66 0.33 -15.25
#